data_dce9471d3a3e9cc2cb3f4ccfcf43914a
#
_entry.id   dce9471d3a3e9cc2cb3f4ccfcf43914a
#
_cell.length_a   1.000
_cell.length_b   1.000
_cell.length_c   1.000
_cell.angle_alpha   90.00
_cell.angle_beta   90.00
_cell.angle_gamma   90.00
#
_symmetry.space_group_name_H-M   'P 1'
#
loop_
_entity.id
_entity.type
_entity.pdbx_description
1 polymer ?
#
loop_
_entity_poly.entity_id
_entity_poly.type
_entity_poly.pdbx_seq_one_letter_code
_entity_poly.pdbx_strand_id
1 'polypeptide(L)'
;MNVKYGVIFLDVDGVLNNRCTTEKTPEKFYGVEDFLIERLKQIVDSANFKVDIVLSSDWKDFWSTDKSLCKPDALYLDEKLANFGLEITDRTYEKRRTWRANGVYDYLVAHENITNYVILDDYVFNFDASPVYTHYIKTDSKIGLSDEDVCKASAILNSDMELFCDVEEIAMEMLDVEV
;
A
#
# COMPACT_ATOMS: atom_id res chain seq x y z
N MET A 1 -14.14 -21.38 11.66
CA MET A 1 -12.85 -20.78 11.29
C MET A 1 -13.18 -19.53 10.50
N ASN A 2 -12.74 -18.36 10.96
CA ASN A 2 -12.89 -17.14 10.16
C ASN A 2 -12.01 -17.30 8.92
N VAL A 3 -12.57 -17.05 7.75
CA VAL A 3 -11.81 -17.07 6.49
C VAL A 3 -10.94 -15.81 6.52
N LYS A 4 -9.62 -15.97 6.44
CA LYS A 4 -8.69 -14.84 6.33
C LYS A 4 -8.91 -14.12 4.99
N TYR A 5 -8.87 -12.79 5.04
CA TYR A 5 -8.96 -11.91 3.90
C TYR A 5 -8.02 -10.73 4.09
N GLY A 6 -7.10 -10.55 3.16
CA GLY A 6 -6.02 -9.58 3.26
C GLY A 6 -6.16 -8.40 2.31
N VAL A 7 -5.56 -7.28 2.68
CA VAL A 7 -5.45 -6.09 1.84
C VAL A 7 -4.03 -5.53 1.85
N ILE A 8 -3.53 -5.15 0.68
CA ILE A 8 -2.34 -4.32 0.54
C ILE A 8 -2.80 -2.92 0.16
N PHE A 9 -2.59 -1.95 1.06
CA PHE A 9 -2.75 -0.52 0.74
C PHE A 9 -1.48 -0.05 0.04
N LEU A 10 -1.60 0.31 -1.24
CA LEU A 10 -0.49 0.52 -2.12
C LEU A 10 -0.33 2.00 -2.48
N ASP A 11 0.82 2.59 -2.15
CA ASP A 11 1.33 3.75 -2.86
C ASP A 11 2.11 3.32 -4.11
N VAL A 12 2.27 4.21 -5.07
CA VAL A 12 2.94 3.93 -6.35
C VAL A 12 4.31 4.58 -6.42
N ASP A 13 4.36 5.89 -6.17
CA ASP A 13 5.61 6.66 -6.25
C ASP A 13 6.51 6.33 -5.06
N GLY A 14 7.76 5.93 -5.35
CA GLY A 14 8.69 5.48 -4.31
C GLY A 14 8.43 4.06 -3.78
N VAL A 15 7.43 3.35 -4.31
CA VAL A 15 7.14 1.93 -4.04
C VAL A 15 7.32 1.10 -5.31
N LEU A 16 6.55 1.38 -6.37
CA LEU A 16 6.63 0.68 -7.67
C LEU A 16 7.50 1.42 -8.68
N ASN A 17 8.03 2.57 -8.32
CA ASN A 17 9.06 3.29 -9.05
C ASN A 17 10.12 3.83 -8.08
N ASN A 18 11.18 4.39 -8.60
CA ASN A 18 12.25 4.98 -7.83
C ASN A 18 12.94 6.13 -8.59
N ARG A 19 13.94 6.75 -7.99
CA ARG A 19 14.65 7.90 -8.60
C ARG A 19 15.39 7.58 -9.91
N CYS A 20 15.60 6.31 -10.23
CA CYS A 20 16.26 5.87 -11.46
C CYS A 20 15.25 5.46 -12.55
N THR A 21 13.96 5.44 -12.25
CA THR A 21 12.92 5.10 -13.23
C THR A 21 12.93 6.10 -14.38
N THR A 22 13.07 5.59 -15.59
CA THR A 22 13.09 6.38 -16.83
C THR A 22 11.83 6.21 -17.65
N GLU A 23 11.12 5.10 -17.47
CA GLU A 23 9.85 4.85 -18.12
C GLU A 23 8.84 5.97 -17.80
N LYS A 24 8.02 6.30 -18.78
CA LYS A 24 7.02 7.37 -18.65
C LYS A 24 5.64 6.83 -18.94
N THR A 25 4.68 7.33 -18.14
CA THR A 25 3.26 7.13 -18.38
C THR A 25 2.81 7.87 -19.64
N PRO A 26 1.59 7.60 -20.16
CA PRO A 26 1.00 8.34 -21.28
C PRO A 26 0.99 9.86 -21.07
N GLU A 27 0.74 10.34 -19.85
CA GLU A 27 0.75 11.78 -19.51
C GLU A 27 2.14 12.29 -19.06
N LYS A 28 3.20 11.48 -19.26
CA LYS A 28 4.63 11.82 -19.04
C LYS A 28 5.06 11.95 -17.58
N PHE A 29 4.32 11.41 -16.63
CA PHE A 29 4.81 11.17 -15.28
C PHE A 29 5.81 10.00 -15.26
N TYR A 30 6.44 9.72 -14.13
CA TYR A 30 7.25 8.53 -13.97
C TYR A 30 6.36 7.29 -13.97
N GLY A 31 6.77 6.29 -14.75
CA GLY A 31 6.08 5.00 -14.83
C GLY A 31 6.43 4.09 -13.65
N VAL A 32 6.23 2.80 -13.80
CA VAL A 32 6.53 1.77 -12.79
C VAL A 32 7.52 0.75 -13.37
N GLU A 33 8.34 0.16 -12.48
CA GLU A 33 9.37 -0.81 -12.83
C GLU A 33 8.84 -2.24 -12.65
N ASP A 34 9.00 -3.07 -13.66
CA ASP A 34 8.52 -4.45 -13.65
C ASP A 34 9.09 -5.26 -12.46
N PHE A 35 10.38 -5.08 -12.13
CA PHE A 35 10.99 -5.78 -10.99
C PHE A 35 10.41 -5.37 -9.62
N LEU A 36 9.87 -4.15 -9.49
CA LEU A 36 9.18 -3.71 -8.27
C LEU A 36 7.75 -4.28 -8.21
N ILE A 37 7.10 -4.46 -9.37
CA ILE A 37 5.82 -5.18 -9.46
C ILE A 37 6.02 -6.67 -9.12
N GLU A 38 7.12 -7.29 -9.56
CA GLU A 38 7.47 -8.67 -9.16
C GLU A 38 7.61 -8.81 -7.64
N ARG A 39 8.19 -7.82 -6.96
CA ARG A 39 8.28 -7.78 -5.51
C ARG A 39 6.93 -7.63 -4.82
N LEU A 40 6.06 -6.76 -5.35
CA LEU A 40 4.67 -6.67 -4.88
C LEU A 40 3.95 -8.01 -5.04
N LYS A 41 4.14 -8.69 -6.17
CA LYS A 41 3.59 -10.02 -6.42
C LYS A 41 4.08 -11.04 -5.40
N GLN A 42 5.35 -11.02 -5.00
CA GLN A 42 5.88 -11.92 -3.97
C GLN A 42 5.15 -11.75 -2.63
N ILE A 43 4.79 -10.50 -2.25
CA ILE A 43 4.00 -10.25 -1.04
C ILE A 43 2.61 -10.88 -1.17
N VAL A 44 1.92 -10.66 -2.30
CA VAL A 44 0.60 -11.26 -2.56
C VAL A 44 0.67 -12.79 -2.53
N ASP A 45 1.66 -13.38 -3.20
CA ASP A 45 1.84 -14.84 -3.30
C ASP A 45 2.28 -15.47 -1.97
N SER A 46 2.79 -14.70 -1.02
CA SER A 46 3.16 -15.19 0.31
C SER A 46 1.96 -15.62 1.16
N ALA A 47 0.77 -15.09 0.85
CA ALA A 47 -0.46 -15.40 1.56
C ALA A 47 -1.13 -16.66 0.99
N ASN A 48 -1.71 -17.50 1.86
CA ASN A 48 -2.52 -18.64 1.47
C ASN A 48 -4.03 -18.34 1.50
N PHE A 49 -4.39 -17.07 1.46
CA PHE A 49 -5.75 -16.52 1.45
C PHE A 49 -5.85 -15.41 0.42
N LYS A 50 -7.08 -14.99 0.12
CA LYS A 50 -7.31 -13.91 -0.84
C LYS A 50 -6.71 -12.60 -0.33
N VAL A 51 -5.96 -11.91 -1.18
CA VAL A 51 -5.38 -10.58 -0.94
C VAL A 51 -5.82 -9.66 -2.06
N ASP A 52 -6.42 -8.53 -1.70
CA ASP A 52 -6.77 -7.47 -2.63
C ASP A 52 -5.76 -6.32 -2.54
N ILE A 53 -5.56 -5.60 -3.64
CA ILE A 53 -4.75 -4.39 -3.69
C ILE A 53 -5.69 -3.19 -3.73
N VAL A 54 -5.57 -2.31 -2.73
CA VAL A 54 -6.32 -1.08 -2.60
C VAL A 54 -5.38 0.11 -2.78
N LEU A 55 -5.67 0.94 -3.77
CA LEU A 55 -4.81 2.08 -4.11
C LEU A 55 -4.91 3.16 -3.04
N SER A 56 -3.80 3.46 -2.38
CA SER A 56 -3.65 4.52 -1.36
C SER A 56 -2.69 5.63 -1.81
N SER A 57 -2.47 5.75 -3.10
CA SER A 57 -1.59 6.69 -3.77
C SER A 57 -2.36 7.91 -4.28
N ASP A 58 -1.67 8.99 -4.63
CA ASP A 58 -2.26 10.08 -5.39
C ASP A 58 -2.77 9.65 -6.77
N TRP A 59 -2.27 8.54 -7.30
CA TRP A 59 -2.76 7.92 -8.54
C TRP A 59 -4.24 7.53 -8.47
N LYS A 60 -4.80 7.36 -7.25
CA LYS A 60 -6.22 7.07 -7.06
C LYS A 60 -7.15 8.16 -7.61
N ASP A 61 -6.66 9.40 -7.76
CA ASP A 61 -7.44 10.49 -8.35
C ASP A 61 -7.67 10.29 -9.86
N PHE A 62 -6.89 9.41 -10.48
CA PHE A 62 -6.98 9.02 -11.88
C PHE A 62 -7.68 7.69 -12.09
N TRP A 63 -7.86 6.90 -11.01
CA TRP A 63 -8.37 5.54 -11.05
C TRP A 63 -9.83 5.45 -10.60
N SER A 64 -10.57 4.49 -11.17
CA SER A 64 -11.95 4.18 -10.83
C SER A 64 -12.21 2.68 -11.00
N THR A 65 -13.14 2.13 -10.23
CA THR A 65 -13.68 0.79 -10.45
C THR A 65 -14.39 0.69 -11.81
N ASP A 66 -15.06 1.75 -12.25
CA ASP A 66 -15.53 1.90 -13.62
C ASP A 66 -14.36 2.35 -14.51
N LYS A 67 -13.78 1.40 -15.25
CA LYS A 67 -12.60 1.64 -16.08
C LYS A 67 -12.81 2.68 -17.16
N SER A 68 -14.06 2.94 -17.59
CA SER A 68 -14.38 4.01 -18.55
C SER A 68 -14.12 5.41 -18.00
N LEU A 69 -14.03 5.56 -16.68
CA LEU A 69 -13.74 6.82 -15.98
C LEU A 69 -12.26 6.98 -15.60
N CYS A 70 -11.44 5.94 -15.81
CA CYS A 70 -10.01 6.02 -15.56
C CYS A 70 -9.31 6.94 -16.55
N LYS A 71 -8.33 7.70 -16.04
CA LYS A 71 -7.41 8.44 -16.91
C LYS A 71 -6.33 7.52 -17.52
N PRO A 72 -5.63 7.94 -18.59
CA PRO A 72 -4.64 7.12 -19.27
C PRO A 72 -3.55 6.53 -18.35
N ASP A 73 -3.08 7.29 -17.37
CA ASP A 73 -2.04 6.82 -16.43
C ASP A 73 -2.55 5.73 -15.50
N ALA A 74 -3.81 5.79 -15.07
CA ALA A 74 -4.42 4.74 -14.27
C ALA A 74 -4.62 3.45 -15.08
N LEU A 75 -5.00 3.56 -16.34
CA LEU A 75 -5.10 2.39 -17.24
C LEU A 75 -3.73 1.78 -17.52
N TYR A 76 -2.70 2.61 -17.68
CA TYR A 76 -1.30 2.15 -17.76
C TYR A 76 -0.90 1.34 -16.53
N LEU A 77 -1.20 1.84 -15.31
CA LEU A 77 -0.90 1.12 -14.07
C LEU A 77 -1.64 -0.22 -14.00
N ASP A 78 -2.94 -0.23 -14.33
CA ASP A 78 -3.74 -1.46 -14.37
C ASP A 78 -3.13 -2.48 -15.36
N GLU A 79 -2.72 -2.06 -16.56
CA GLU A 79 -2.10 -2.93 -17.56
C GLU A 79 -0.76 -3.48 -17.07
N LYS A 80 0.09 -2.64 -16.47
CA LYS A 80 1.36 -3.06 -15.88
C LYS A 80 1.17 -4.14 -14.80
N LEU A 81 0.26 -3.93 -13.88
CA LEU A 81 -0.05 -4.90 -12.82
C LEU A 81 -0.67 -6.18 -13.38
N ALA A 82 -1.56 -6.08 -14.35
CA ALA A 82 -2.20 -7.23 -14.98
C ALA A 82 -1.21 -8.17 -15.68
N ASN A 83 -0.10 -7.66 -16.23
CA ASN A 83 0.97 -8.48 -16.80
C ASN A 83 1.62 -9.43 -15.78
N PHE A 84 1.50 -9.13 -14.48
CA PHE A 84 1.96 -9.96 -13.36
C PHE A 84 0.81 -10.70 -12.66
N GLY A 85 -0.41 -10.63 -13.19
CA GLY A 85 -1.59 -11.25 -12.59
C GLY A 85 -2.07 -10.53 -11.32
N LEU A 86 -1.77 -9.24 -11.19
CA LEU A 86 -2.22 -8.38 -10.11
C LEU A 86 -3.33 -7.44 -10.60
N GLU A 87 -4.24 -7.07 -9.69
CA GLU A 87 -5.35 -6.16 -9.99
C GLU A 87 -5.58 -5.21 -8.82
N ILE A 88 -5.77 -3.92 -9.13
CA ILE A 88 -6.31 -2.96 -8.16
C ILE A 88 -7.81 -3.15 -8.09
N THR A 89 -8.32 -3.45 -6.90
CA THR A 89 -9.74 -3.75 -6.67
C THR A 89 -10.51 -2.54 -6.17
N ASP A 90 -9.84 -1.62 -5.46
CA ASP A 90 -10.47 -0.44 -4.88
C ASP A 90 -9.42 0.64 -4.56
N ARG A 91 -9.88 1.74 -3.98
CA ARG A 91 -9.03 2.86 -3.53
C ARG A 91 -9.50 3.43 -2.20
N THR A 92 -8.59 4.01 -1.42
CA THR A 92 -8.92 4.77 -0.22
C THR A 92 -9.47 6.15 -0.57
N TYR A 93 -10.16 6.76 0.39
CA TYR A 93 -10.62 8.14 0.29
C TYR A 93 -10.23 8.92 1.54
N GLU A 94 -9.59 10.07 1.39
CA GLU A 94 -9.34 11.02 2.48
C GLU A 94 -9.66 12.46 2.05
N LYS A 95 -10.05 13.28 3.03
CA LYS A 95 -10.40 14.70 2.79
C LYS A 95 -9.18 15.57 2.48
N ARG A 96 -8.01 15.15 2.91
CA ARG A 96 -6.74 15.84 2.72
C ARG A 96 -5.65 14.83 2.39
N ARG A 97 -4.86 15.13 1.38
CA ARG A 97 -3.71 14.30 0.94
C ARG A 97 -2.76 13.91 2.08
N THR A 98 -2.56 14.81 3.05
CA THR A 98 -1.70 14.54 4.22
C THR A 98 -2.34 13.63 5.27
N TRP A 99 -3.60 13.24 5.11
CA TRP A 99 -4.35 12.36 6.01
C TRP A 99 -4.49 10.95 5.44
N ARG A 100 -3.45 10.46 4.79
CA ARG A 100 -3.47 9.16 4.11
C ARG A 100 -3.77 8.00 5.07
N ALA A 101 -3.20 8.02 6.28
CA ALA A 101 -3.51 7.03 7.31
C ALA A 101 -4.99 7.03 7.71
N ASN A 102 -5.66 8.19 7.72
CA ASN A 102 -7.09 8.25 7.99
C ASN A 102 -7.91 7.55 6.88
N GLY A 103 -7.50 7.71 5.61
CA GLY A 103 -8.15 7.02 4.49
C GLY A 103 -8.05 5.49 4.61
N VAL A 104 -6.89 4.99 5.05
CA VAL A 104 -6.68 3.56 5.34
C VAL A 104 -7.54 3.11 6.53
N TYR A 105 -7.51 3.86 7.63
CA TYR A 105 -8.31 3.56 8.82
C TYR A 105 -9.82 3.52 8.51
N ASP A 106 -10.33 4.55 7.84
CA ASP A 106 -11.75 4.63 7.47
C ASP A 106 -12.15 3.48 6.53
N TYR A 107 -11.24 3.08 5.61
CA TYR A 107 -11.46 1.93 4.74
C TYR A 107 -11.59 0.62 5.53
N LEU A 108 -10.68 0.39 6.49
CA LEU A 108 -10.70 -0.80 7.35
C LEU A 108 -11.97 -0.86 8.22
N VAL A 109 -12.38 0.27 8.79
CA VAL A 109 -13.63 0.36 9.59
C VAL A 109 -14.86 0.07 8.72
N ALA A 110 -14.86 0.47 7.46
CA ALA A 110 -15.97 0.22 6.54
C ALA A 110 -16.00 -1.23 6.00
N HIS A 111 -14.91 -1.99 6.12
CA HIS A 111 -14.75 -3.34 5.57
C HIS A 111 -14.37 -4.35 6.67
N GLU A 112 -15.30 -4.63 7.57
CA GLU A 112 -15.11 -5.49 8.76
C GLU A 112 -14.69 -6.94 8.45
N ASN A 113 -14.76 -7.37 7.20
CA ASN A 113 -14.32 -8.69 6.75
C ASN A 113 -12.80 -8.77 6.51
N ILE A 114 -12.08 -7.65 6.49
CA ILE A 114 -10.62 -7.62 6.39
C ILE A 114 -10.05 -8.11 7.71
N THR A 115 -9.19 -9.12 7.64
CA THR A 115 -8.54 -9.72 8.82
C THR A 115 -7.04 -9.44 8.86
N ASN A 116 -6.43 -9.12 7.73
CA ASN A 116 -4.99 -8.91 7.62
C ASN A 116 -4.75 -7.77 6.61
N TYR A 117 -3.77 -6.93 6.88
CA TYR A 117 -3.38 -5.92 5.90
C TYR A 117 -1.93 -5.48 6.09
N VAL A 118 -1.39 -4.82 5.07
CA VAL A 118 -0.11 -4.11 5.11
C VAL A 118 -0.22 -2.83 4.28
N ILE A 119 0.50 -1.80 4.69
CA ILE A 119 0.55 -0.50 4.02
C ILE A 119 1.97 -0.31 3.47
N LEU A 120 2.07 -0.01 2.18
CA LEU A 120 3.33 0.27 1.49
C LEU A 120 3.32 1.72 1.01
N ASP A 121 4.21 2.56 1.55
CA ASP A 121 4.30 3.99 1.20
C ASP A 121 5.71 4.50 1.49
N ASP A 122 6.26 5.40 0.68
CA ASP A 122 7.59 5.98 0.88
C ASP A 122 7.59 7.19 1.83
N TYR A 123 6.41 7.72 2.13
CA TYR A 123 6.27 8.93 2.94
C TYR A 123 5.42 8.69 4.19
N VAL A 124 5.91 9.17 5.34
CA VAL A 124 5.28 8.93 6.66
C VAL A 124 3.86 9.49 6.76
N PHE A 125 3.56 10.65 6.08
CA PHE A 125 2.30 11.38 6.26
C PHE A 125 1.93 11.48 7.74
N ASN A 126 0.82 10.86 8.13
CA ASN A 126 0.37 10.77 9.53
C ASN A 126 0.26 9.31 10.01
N PHE A 127 1.02 8.39 9.38
CA PHE A 127 1.01 6.98 9.78
C PHE A 127 1.60 6.78 11.17
N ASP A 128 2.65 7.51 11.52
CA ASP A 128 3.38 7.46 12.79
C ASP A 128 2.53 7.80 14.03
N ALA A 129 1.40 8.48 13.83
CA ALA A 129 0.46 8.83 14.89
C ALA A 129 -0.93 8.20 14.65
N SER A 130 -0.98 7.07 13.97
CA SER A 130 -2.23 6.41 13.56
C SER A 130 -2.35 5.00 14.13
N PRO A 131 -3.57 4.52 14.46
CA PRO A 131 -3.81 3.14 14.87
C PRO A 131 -3.35 2.08 13.86
N VAL A 132 -3.05 2.46 12.62
CA VAL A 132 -2.57 1.54 11.56
C VAL A 132 -1.04 1.49 11.45
N TYR A 133 -0.31 2.15 12.33
CA TYR A 133 1.16 2.28 12.27
C TYR A 133 1.91 0.95 12.24
N THR A 134 1.50 -0.03 13.05
CA THR A 134 2.17 -1.33 13.13
C THR A 134 2.14 -2.15 11.84
N HIS A 135 1.28 -1.77 10.89
CA HIS A 135 1.13 -2.42 9.59
C HIS A 135 1.77 -1.61 8.45
N TYR A 136 2.44 -0.50 8.79
CA TYR A 136 3.04 0.39 7.82
C TYR A 136 4.50 0.02 7.54
N ILE A 137 4.83 -0.13 6.28
CA ILE A 137 6.19 -0.28 5.75
C ILE A 137 6.56 0.98 4.99
N LYS A 138 7.56 1.69 5.52
CA LYS A 138 8.14 2.84 4.84
C LYS A 138 9.22 2.36 3.86
N THR A 139 8.96 2.53 2.56
CA THR A 139 9.96 2.25 1.52
C THR A 139 10.95 3.41 1.38
N ASP A 140 12.09 3.17 0.71
CA ASP A 140 13.03 4.23 0.32
C ASP A 140 12.78 4.62 -1.15
N SER A 141 12.30 5.83 -1.39
CA SER A 141 12.03 6.35 -2.74
C SER A 141 13.24 6.34 -3.69
N LYS A 142 14.45 6.11 -3.18
CA LYS A 142 15.65 5.96 -4.02
C LYS A 142 15.70 4.60 -4.73
N ILE A 143 15.12 3.57 -4.11
CA ILE A 143 15.22 2.18 -4.59
C ILE A 143 13.85 1.53 -4.84
N GLY A 144 12.76 2.09 -4.28
CA GLY A 144 11.44 1.47 -4.28
C GLY A 144 11.32 0.32 -3.29
N LEU A 145 10.34 -0.53 -3.47
CA LEU A 145 10.08 -1.72 -2.65
C LEU A 145 11.30 -2.66 -2.67
N SER A 146 12.00 -2.82 -1.54
CA SER A 146 13.19 -3.65 -1.40
C SER A 146 12.85 -5.10 -1.04
N ASP A 147 13.83 -6.02 -1.15
CA ASP A 147 13.65 -7.42 -0.70
C ASP A 147 13.41 -7.50 0.82
N GLU A 148 14.01 -6.58 1.60
CA GLU A 148 13.75 -6.47 3.03
C GLU A 148 12.30 -6.05 3.31
N ASP A 149 11.78 -5.08 2.55
CA ASP A 149 10.39 -4.64 2.65
C ASP A 149 9.42 -5.77 2.28
N VAL A 150 9.76 -6.57 1.25
CA VAL A 150 8.98 -7.76 0.88
C VAL A 150 8.90 -8.76 2.05
N CYS A 151 10.03 -9.04 2.69
CA CYS A 151 10.06 -9.94 3.84
C CYS A 151 9.21 -9.42 5.01
N LYS A 152 9.34 -8.13 5.35
CA LYS A 152 8.57 -7.48 6.43
C LYS A 152 7.07 -7.44 6.10
N ALA A 153 6.72 -7.01 4.89
CA ALA A 153 5.33 -6.92 4.45
C ALA A 153 4.65 -8.29 4.43
N SER A 154 5.35 -9.32 3.94
CA SER A 154 4.84 -10.69 3.97
C SER A 154 4.64 -11.21 5.39
N ALA A 155 5.56 -10.89 6.31
CA ALA A 155 5.42 -11.27 7.71
C ALA A 155 4.21 -10.60 8.37
N ILE A 156 4.02 -9.29 8.18
CA ILE A 156 2.88 -8.53 8.70
C ILE A 156 1.57 -9.07 8.11
N LEU A 157 1.49 -9.22 6.79
CA LEU A 157 0.30 -9.68 6.08
C LEU A 157 -0.15 -11.08 6.54
N ASN A 158 0.79 -11.95 6.91
CA ASN A 158 0.49 -13.33 7.34
C ASN A 158 0.41 -13.49 8.87
N SER A 159 0.64 -12.42 9.63
CA SER A 159 0.57 -12.45 11.10
C SER A 159 -0.87 -12.52 11.60
N ASP A 160 -1.01 -12.82 12.89
CA ASP A 160 -2.27 -12.69 13.62
C ASP A 160 -2.26 -11.41 14.49
N MET A 161 -1.61 -10.35 14.00
CA MET A 161 -1.57 -9.05 14.69
C MET A 161 -2.98 -8.44 14.75
N GLU A 162 -3.21 -7.64 15.78
CA GLU A 162 -4.42 -6.83 15.89
C GLU A 162 -4.44 -5.79 14.75
N LEU A 163 -5.62 -5.54 14.18
CA LEU A 163 -5.78 -4.61 13.05
C LEU A 163 -5.45 -3.16 13.44
N PHE A 164 -5.61 -2.81 14.70
CA PHE A 164 -5.32 -1.48 15.20
C PHE A 164 -4.46 -1.56 16.45
N CYS A 165 -3.44 -0.72 16.53
CA CYS A 165 -2.64 -0.57 17.74
C CYS A 165 -3.19 0.56 18.63
N ASP A 166 -2.85 0.53 19.91
CA ASP A 166 -3.15 1.63 20.81
C ASP A 166 -2.19 2.79 20.53
N VAL A 167 -2.76 3.95 20.21
CA VAL A 167 -1.97 5.16 19.88
C VAL A 167 -1.20 5.69 21.11
N GLU A 168 -1.67 5.43 22.32
CA GLU A 168 -0.96 5.82 23.55
C GLU A 168 0.31 4.97 23.74
N GLU A 169 0.29 3.71 23.33
CA GLU A 169 1.44 2.80 23.36
C GLU A 169 2.54 3.24 22.39
N ILE A 170 2.17 3.67 21.18
CA ILE A 170 3.11 4.22 20.19
C ILE A 170 3.82 5.47 20.72
N ALA A 171 3.08 6.37 21.35
CA ALA A 171 3.65 7.61 21.89
C ALA A 171 4.67 7.33 23.01
N MET A 172 4.49 6.26 23.77
CA MET A 172 5.45 5.84 24.81
C MET A 172 6.71 5.20 24.21
N GLU A 173 6.57 4.33 23.20
CA GLU A 173 7.73 3.72 22.51
C GLU A 173 8.61 4.78 21.82
N MET A 174 8.00 5.82 21.21
CA MET A 174 8.75 6.92 20.60
C MET A 174 9.55 7.75 21.60
N LEU A 175 9.08 7.88 22.84
CA LEU A 175 9.77 8.60 23.91
C LEU A 175 10.96 7.80 24.48
N ASP A 176 10.92 6.47 24.45
CA ASP A 176 11.99 5.60 24.97
C ASP A 176 13.19 5.46 24.01
N VAL A 177 13.06 5.90 22.76
CA VAL A 177 14.14 5.86 21.74
C VAL A 177 15.05 7.10 21.79
N GLU A 178 14.69 8.16 22.51
CA GLU A 178 15.46 9.41 22.64
C GLU A 178 16.40 9.46 23.89
N VAL A 179 16.74 8.32 24.51
CA VAL A 179 17.66 8.28 25.68
C VAL A 179 18.98 7.60 25.33
#